data_ef077f2919fa9fa6cb365d067b6e1a21
#
_entry.id   ef077f2919fa9fa6cb365d067b6e1a21
#
_cell.length_a   1.000
_cell.length_b   1.000
_cell.length_c   1.000
_cell.angle_alpha   90.00
_cell.angle_beta   90.00
_cell.angle_gamma   90.00
#
_symmetry.space_group_name_H-M   'P 1'
#
loop_
_entity.id
_entity.type
_entity.pdbx_description
1 polymer ?
#
loop_
_entity_poly.entity_id
_entity_poly.type
_entity_poly.pdbx_seq_one_letter_code
_entity_poly.pdbx_strand_id
1 'polypeptide(L)'
;MKFVCDKILTSGSYEYTAEDTILNSPMAKQLFLFPFVRRVFITANFVAIQKMEEIDWEDIAQELKELINDHLENSTIIIEKAKKVPYTLYAEMTPNPNVMKFVANQEITPQIVEVKSREEAAQVPVAVELYENFDFVKEVFLQENFLSVTADHKVDWQIKALEIREFLLNYLQSGKTIVKSDYTAPKNEWEEHLEQKVYSGTEKEIQRVLDQYIQPAVANDGGNIALISFDESTKTAKMLLQGACSGCPSSTITLKNGIEAMLKEMLPNVVEHVEAING
;
A
#
# COMPACT_ATOMS: atom_id res chain seq x y z
N MET A 1 28.44 23.01 -7.37
CA MET A 1 29.29 21.79 -7.48
C MET A 1 28.50 20.56 -7.01
N LYS A 2 28.83 19.37 -7.53
CA LYS A 2 28.19 18.09 -7.16
C LYS A 2 29.23 17.18 -6.50
N PHE A 3 28.90 16.68 -5.31
CA PHE A 3 29.69 15.69 -4.56
C PHE A 3 28.95 14.35 -4.64
N VAL A 4 29.59 13.36 -5.28
CA VAL A 4 29.01 12.02 -5.46
C VAL A 4 29.56 11.09 -4.39
N CYS A 5 28.65 10.36 -3.74
CA CYS A 5 28.96 9.43 -2.65
C CYS A 5 28.90 7.98 -3.15
N ASP A 6 29.55 7.10 -2.47
CA ASP A 6 29.60 5.65 -2.76
C ASP A 6 28.38 4.88 -2.24
N LYS A 7 27.53 5.56 -1.42
CA LYS A 7 26.30 4.99 -0.85
C LYS A 7 25.07 5.84 -1.17
N ILE A 8 23.90 5.22 -1.10
CA ILE A 8 22.62 5.94 -1.22
C ILE A 8 22.39 6.75 0.05
N LEU A 9 22.15 8.05 -0.11
CA LEU A 9 21.93 9.02 0.97
C LEU A 9 20.48 9.09 1.40
N THR A 10 19.57 8.97 0.43
CA THR A 10 18.12 9.09 0.62
C THR A 10 17.38 8.48 -0.56
N SER A 11 16.14 8.03 -0.31
CA SER A 11 15.21 7.57 -1.34
C SER A 11 14.49 8.74 -2.06
N GLY A 12 14.47 9.94 -1.46
CA GLY A 12 13.82 11.13 -2.00
C GLY A 12 14.80 12.16 -2.56
N SER A 13 14.25 13.30 -3.01
CA SER A 13 15.00 14.49 -3.41
C SER A 13 14.63 15.64 -2.48
N TYR A 14 15.65 16.29 -1.92
CA TYR A 14 15.50 17.38 -0.95
C TYR A 14 16.30 18.58 -1.40
N GLU A 15 15.64 19.73 -1.47
CA GLU A 15 16.25 21.02 -1.74
C GLU A 15 16.08 21.91 -0.51
N TYR A 16 17.16 22.56 -0.11
CA TYR A 16 17.21 23.48 1.03
C TYR A 16 17.78 24.81 0.58
N THR A 17 17.23 25.90 1.13
CA THR A 17 17.72 27.25 1.00
C THR A 17 18.09 27.81 2.37
N ALA A 18 18.87 28.89 2.43
CA ALA A 18 19.24 29.54 3.68
C ALA A 18 18.04 30.15 4.43
N GLU A 19 16.91 30.33 3.75
CA GLU A 19 15.67 30.91 4.30
C GLU A 19 14.77 29.83 4.93
N ASP A 20 15.07 28.54 4.73
CA ASP A 20 14.28 27.46 5.29
C ASP A 20 14.41 27.43 6.82
N THR A 21 13.28 27.63 7.52
CA THR A 21 13.24 27.68 8.98
C THR A 21 13.33 26.31 9.63
N ILE A 22 12.97 25.24 8.90
CA ILE A 22 12.99 23.86 9.38
C ILE A 22 13.83 23.00 8.45
N LEU A 23 15.05 22.71 8.87
CA LEU A 23 15.92 21.79 8.16
C LEU A 23 15.87 20.42 8.83
N ASN A 24 15.33 19.44 8.10
CA ASN A 24 15.34 18.04 8.53
C ASN A 24 16.64 17.31 8.15
N SER A 25 17.65 18.02 7.71
CA SER A 25 18.98 17.50 7.41
C SER A 25 20.02 18.16 8.33
N PRO A 26 20.65 17.40 9.26
CA PRO A 26 21.78 17.86 10.03
C PRO A 26 22.94 18.32 9.15
N MET A 27 23.21 17.60 8.06
CA MET A 27 24.24 17.96 7.08
C MET A 27 23.92 19.29 6.39
N ALA A 28 22.68 19.50 5.93
CA ALA A 28 22.28 20.77 5.31
C ALA A 28 22.41 21.93 6.32
N LYS A 29 22.04 21.72 7.61
CA LYS A 29 22.22 22.73 8.66
C LYS A 29 23.66 23.17 8.80
N GLN A 30 24.60 22.23 8.80
CA GLN A 30 26.02 22.56 8.93
C GLN A 30 26.57 23.20 7.66
N LEU A 31 26.14 22.75 6.47
CA LEU A 31 26.52 23.38 5.21
C LEU A 31 26.08 24.86 5.14
N PHE A 32 24.92 25.20 5.72
CA PHE A 32 24.46 26.61 5.80
C PHE A 32 25.17 27.45 6.87
N LEU A 33 26.02 26.88 7.71
CA LEU A 33 26.92 27.70 8.55
C LEU A 33 27.99 28.42 7.73
N PHE A 34 28.26 27.94 6.52
CA PHE A 34 29.08 28.65 5.56
C PHE A 34 28.26 29.77 4.90
N PRO A 35 28.58 31.03 5.07
CA PRO A 35 27.75 32.14 4.58
C PRO A 35 27.67 32.24 3.08
N PHE A 36 28.55 31.55 2.35
CA PHE A 36 28.57 31.50 0.91
C PHE A 36 27.65 30.42 0.33
N VAL A 37 27.10 29.49 1.11
CA VAL A 37 26.19 28.45 0.63
C VAL A 37 24.78 29.03 0.47
N ARG A 38 24.25 28.95 -0.74
CA ARG A 38 22.93 29.44 -1.10
C ARG A 38 21.87 28.36 -1.13
N ARG A 39 22.22 27.21 -1.71
CA ARG A 39 21.31 26.04 -1.81
C ARG A 39 22.08 24.76 -1.62
N VAL A 40 21.41 23.80 -1.02
CA VAL A 40 21.87 22.42 -0.85
C VAL A 40 20.81 21.50 -1.42
N PHE A 41 21.19 20.62 -2.33
CA PHE A 41 20.33 19.62 -2.91
C PHE A 41 20.90 18.23 -2.60
N ILE A 42 20.07 17.37 -2.01
CA ILE A 42 20.45 16.01 -1.59
C ILE A 42 19.49 15.04 -2.25
N THR A 43 20.01 14.09 -3.00
CA THR A 43 19.19 13.05 -3.64
C THR A 43 20.04 11.81 -3.95
N ALA A 44 19.41 10.64 -3.97
CA ALA A 44 20.04 9.37 -4.29
C ALA A 44 21.43 9.24 -3.63
N ASN A 45 22.50 9.37 -4.38
CA ASN A 45 23.89 9.22 -3.93
C ASN A 45 24.74 10.49 -4.10
N PHE A 46 24.12 11.67 -4.14
CA PHE A 46 24.93 12.89 -4.25
C PHE A 46 24.35 14.09 -3.48
N VAL A 47 25.25 15.02 -3.16
CA VAL A 47 24.95 16.35 -2.62
C VAL A 47 25.39 17.38 -3.65
N ALA A 48 24.49 18.28 -4.07
CA ALA A 48 24.83 19.41 -4.90
C ALA A 48 24.70 20.71 -4.11
N ILE A 49 25.71 21.57 -4.20
CA ILE A 49 25.78 22.84 -3.47
C ILE A 49 25.85 23.96 -4.48
N GLN A 50 25.01 24.98 -4.29
CA GLN A 50 25.10 26.26 -4.96
C GLN A 50 25.71 27.28 -3.99
N LYS A 51 26.78 27.94 -4.41
CA LYS A 51 27.46 29.00 -3.67
C LYS A 51 27.15 30.39 -4.22
N MET A 52 27.59 31.42 -3.54
CA MET A 52 27.69 32.78 -4.08
C MET A 52 28.71 32.84 -5.22
N GLU A 53 28.51 33.78 -6.16
CA GLU A 53 29.36 33.89 -7.35
C GLU A 53 30.79 34.35 -7.04
N GLU A 54 30.95 35.16 -5.99
CA GLU A 54 32.19 35.84 -5.62
C GLU A 54 33.29 34.92 -5.02
N ILE A 55 32.99 33.66 -4.77
CA ILE A 55 33.92 32.72 -4.14
C ILE A 55 34.30 31.62 -5.15
N ASP A 56 35.56 31.23 -5.22
CA ASP A 56 36.00 30.16 -6.08
C ASP A 56 35.87 28.77 -5.45
N TRP A 57 35.53 27.76 -6.28
CA TRP A 57 35.39 26.39 -5.79
C TRP A 57 36.71 25.79 -5.30
N GLU A 58 37.84 26.25 -5.84
CA GLU A 58 39.17 25.78 -5.48
C GLU A 58 39.48 26.02 -4.01
N ASP A 59 38.95 27.14 -3.47
CA ASP A 59 39.19 27.54 -2.08
C ASP A 59 38.34 26.78 -1.05
N ILE A 60 37.16 26.30 -1.44
CA ILE A 60 36.15 25.78 -0.50
C ILE A 60 35.78 24.31 -0.71
N ALA A 61 36.11 23.73 -1.85
CA ALA A 61 35.64 22.39 -2.18
C ALA A 61 36.17 21.31 -1.23
N GLN A 62 37.39 21.45 -0.75
CA GLN A 62 38.00 20.46 0.15
C GLN A 62 37.33 20.49 1.52
N GLU A 63 37.07 21.66 2.07
CA GLU A 63 36.38 21.81 3.36
C GLU A 63 34.95 21.27 3.34
N LEU A 64 34.21 21.56 2.24
CA LEU A 64 32.86 21.03 2.05
C LEU A 64 32.87 19.51 1.89
N LYS A 65 33.87 18.94 1.22
CA LYS A 65 34.04 17.51 1.07
C LYS A 65 34.31 16.82 2.41
N GLU A 66 35.15 17.40 3.25
CA GLU A 66 35.46 16.87 4.57
C GLU A 66 34.24 16.87 5.47
N LEU A 67 33.48 17.96 5.48
CA LEU A 67 32.21 18.06 6.24
C LEU A 67 31.18 17.02 5.75
N ILE A 68 31.03 16.84 4.44
CA ILE A 68 30.14 15.84 3.89
C ILE A 68 30.57 14.44 4.30
N ASN A 69 31.86 14.12 4.23
CA ASN A 69 32.39 12.81 4.62
C ASN A 69 32.18 12.54 6.12
N ASP A 70 32.44 13.52 6.99
CA ASP A 70 32.19 13.37 8.43
C ASP A 70 30.72 13.04 8.72
N HIS A 71 29.78 13.69 8.02
CA HIS A 71 28.35 13.37 8.13
C HIS A 71 27.98 12.01 7.59
N LEU A 72 28.65 11.55 6.52
CA LEU A 72 28.44 10.21 5.98
C LEU A 72 28.86 9.10 6.95
N GLU A 73 29.84 9.35 7.78
CA GLU A 73 30.38 8.38 8.75
C GLU A 73 29.66 8.44 10.10
N ASN A 74 29.36 9.65 10.59
CA ASN A 74 29.02 9.89 11.99
C ASN A 74 27.58 10.39 12.23
N SER A 75 26.79 10.72 11.18
CA SER A 75 25.52 11.40 11.37
C SER A 75 24.41 10.90 10.43
N THR A 76 23.16 11.16 10.85
CA THR A 76 21.99 10.99 9.98
C THR A 76 21.97 12.10 8.94
N ILE A 77 21.96 11.76 7.66
CA ILE A 77 22.03 12.71 6.55
C ILE A 77 20.73 13.51 6.44
N ILE A 78 19.60 12.82 6.53
CA ILE A 78 18.25 13.38 6.55
C ILE A 78 17.50 12.73 7.69
N ILE A 79 16.93 13.56 8.57
CA ILE A 79 15.92 13.07 9.50
C ILE A 79 14.64 13.03 8.68
N GLU A 80 14.27 11.87 8.21
CA GLU A 80 12.99 11.65 7.55
C GLU A 80 11.83 11.88 8.54
N LYS A 81 11.56 13.14 8.85
CA LYS A 81 10.15 13.51 8.97
C LYS A 81 9.69 13.56 7.51
N ALA A 82 9.13 12.45 7.04
CA ALA A 82 8.50 12.40 5.75
C ALA A 82 7.70 13.69 5.58
N LYS A 83 7.93 14.47 4.52
CA LYS A 83 6.90 15.37 4.02
C LYS A 83 5.73 14.43 3.82
N LYS A 84 4.76 14.47 4.75
CA LYS A 84 3.54 13.67 4.61
C LYS A 84 2.93 14.16 3.31
N VAL A 85 3.12 13.38 2.25
CA VAL A 85 2.36 13.62 1.03
C VAL A 85 0.91 13.56 1.48
N PRO A 86 0.12 14.63 1.34
CA PRO A 86 -1.24 14.60 1.84
C PRO A 86 -1.97 13.44 1.17
N TYR A 87 -2.69 12.67 1.95
CA TYR A 87 -3.55 11.64 1.40
C TYR A 87 -4.59 12.28 0.48
N THR A 88 -4.78 11.69 -0.68
CA THR A 88 -5.97 11.88 -1.51
C THR A 88 -6.70 10.55 -1.57
N LEU A 89 -8.03 10.59 -1.60
CA LEU A 89 -8.86 9.40 -1.56
C LEU A 89 -9.98 9.52 -2.59
N TYR A 90 -10.18 8.48 -3.38
CA TYR A 90 -11.23 8.36 -4.37
C TYR A 90 -12.17 7.23 -4.00
N ALA A 91 -13.46 7.44 -4.19
CA ALA A 91 -14.47 6.39 -4.04
C ALA A 91 -14.75 5.78 -5.41
N GLU A 92 -14.71 4.47 -5.50
CA GLU A 92 -14.95 3.69 -6.72
C GLU A 92 -16.07 2.68 -6.47
N MET A 93 -16.99 2.61 -7.41
CA MET A 93 -18.04 1.59 -7.40
C MET A 93 -17.44 0.22 -7.75
N THR A 94 -17.90 -0.82 -7.07
CA THR A 94 -17.51 -2.20 -7.37
C THR A 94 -18.67 -2.94 -8.08
N PRO A 95 -18.41 -4.09 -8.70
CA PRO A 95 -19.47 -4.95 -9.24
C PRO A 95 -20.45 -5.45 -8.17
N ASN A 96 -20.05 -5.46 -6.91
CA ASN A 96 -20.93 -5.75 -5.79
C ASN A 96 -21.65 -4.47 -5.34
N PRO A 97 -22.97 -4.34 -5.53
CA PRO A 97 -23.71 -3.11 -5.23
C PRO A 97 -23.74 -2.76 -3.73
N ASN A 98 -23.36 -3.69 -2.84
CA ASN A 98 -23.29 -3.44 -1.41
C ASN A 98 -21.89 -2.99 -0.96
N VAL A 99 -20.93 -2.88 -1.88
CA VAL A 99 -19.55 -2.54 -1.55
C VAL A 99 -19.10 -1.26 -2.25
N MET A 100 -18.47 -0.36 -1.50
CA MET A 100 -17.77 0.81 -2.02
C MET A 100 -16.28 0.69 -1.69
N LYS A 101 -15.43 0.92 -2.71
CA LYS A 101 -13.98 0.91 -2.59
C LYS A 101 -13.45 2.33 -2.49
N PHE A 102 -12.51 2.56 -1.59
CA PHE A 102 -11.83 3.85 -1.38
C PHE A 102 -10.34 3.67 -1.65
N VAL A 103 -9.84 4.32 -2.68
CA VAL A 103 -8.45 4.19 -3.15
C VAL A 103 -7.65 5.43 -2.76
N ALA A 104 -6.55 5.23 -2.07
CA ALA A 104 -5.61 6.26 -1.67
C ALA A 104 -4.47 6.40 -2.70
N ASN A 105 -3.83 7.58 -2.73
CA ASN A 105 -2.65 7.85 -3.55
C ASN A 105 -1.35 7.23 -3.01
N GLN A 106 -1.39 6.59 -1.85
CA GLN A 106 -0.26 5.94 -1.21
C GLN A 106 -0.72 4.75 -0.37
N GLU A 107 0.20 3.88 -0.03
CA GLU A 107 -0.07 2.67 0.74
C GLU A 107 -0.76 2.97 2.07
N ILE A 108 -1.80 2.21 2.38
CA ILE A 108 -2.56 2.24 3.64
C ILE A 108 -2.06 1.16 4.58
N THR A 109 -1.82 -0.03 4.05
CA THR A 109 -1.33 -1.19 4.81
C THR A 109 -0.53 -2.14 3.91
N PRO A 110 0.59 -2.72 4.40
CA PRO A 110 1.33 -3.75 3.67
C PRO A 110 0.67 -5.13 3.76
N GLN A 111 -0.39 -5.28 4.56
CA GLN A 111 -1.04 -6.56 4.83
C GLN A 111 -2.46 -6.57 4.27
N ILE A 112 -2.93 -7.78 3.92
CA ILE A 112 -4.35 -8.00 3.69
C ILE A 112 -5.04 -8.08 5.05
N VAL A 113 -6.04 -7.22 5.25
CA VAL A 113 -6.81 -7.13 6.49
C VAL A 113 -8.29 -7.25 6.15
N GLU A 114 -8.95 -8.25 6.70
CA GLU A 114 -10.38 -8.45 6.58
C GLU A 114 -11.03 -8.44 7.96
N VAL A 115 -12.05 -7.61 8.13
CA VAL A 115 -12.79 -7.44 9.39
C VAL A 115 -14.26 -7.65 9.09
N LYS A 116 -14.83 -8.76 9.56
CA LYS A 116 -16.19 -9.17 9.24
C LYS A 116 -17.21 -8.80 10.32
N SER A 117 -16.72 -8.35 11.47
CA SER A 117 -17.58 -7.96 12.58
C SER A 117 -16.91 -6.91 13.46
N ARG A 118 -17.72 -6.26 14.33
CA ARG A 118 -17.20 -5.29 15.31
C ARG A 118 -16.25 -5.94 16.31
N GLU A 119 -16.47 -7.20 16.63
CA GLU A 119 -15.66 -7.97 17.58
C GLU A 119 -14.25 -8.19 17.03
N GLU A 120 -14.12 -8.40 15.73
CA GLU A 120 -12.83 -8.59 15.05
C GLU A 120 -12.05 -7.29 14.88
N ALA A 121 -12.72 -6.14 14.95
CA ALA A 121 -12.11 -4.82 14.67
C ALA A 121 -11.07 -4.38 15.70
N ALA A 122 -10.96 -5.00 16.88
CA ALA A 122 -10.15 -4.52 18.01
C ALA A 122 -8.68 -4.18 17.68
N GLN A 123 -8.10 -4.85 16.69
CA GLN A 123 -6.73 -4.62 16.23
C GLN A 123 -6.64 -3.73 14.99
N VAL A 124 -7.77 -3.26 14.46
CA VAL A 124 -7.89 -2.43 13.26
C VAL A 124 -8.61 -1.12 13.61
N PRO A 125 -7.92 -0.14 14.21
CA PRO A 125 -8.53 1.09 14.71
C PRO A 125 -9.40 1.84 13.69
N VAL A 126 -9.01 1.86 12.41
CA VAL A 126 -9.83 2.50 11.36
C VAL A 126 -11.18 1.79 11.19
N ALA A 127 -11.21 0.44 11.31
CA ALA A 127 -12.45 -0.32 11.24
C ALA A 127 -13.32 -0.07 12.47
N VAL A 128 -12.73 0.00 13.67
CA VAL A 128 -13.45 0.37 14.90
C VAL A 128 -14.19 1.69 14.71
N GLU A 129 -13.48 2.74 14.28
CA GLU A 129 -14.09 4.05 14.08
C GLU A 129 -15.13 4.05 12.93
N LEU A 130 -14.95 3.23 11.87
CA LEU A 130 -15.96 3.06 10.84
C LEU A 130 -17.25 2.44 11.40
N TYR A 131 -17.17 1.39 12.21
CA TYR A 131 -18.31 0.78 12.85
C TYR A 131 -19.01 1.70 13.88
N GLU A 132 -18.26 2.60 14.51
CA GLU A 132 -18.82 3.56 15.49
C GLU A 132 -19.56 4.70 14.81
N ASN A 133 -19.08 5.16 13.66
CA ASN A 133 -19.65 6.32 12.97
C ASN A 133 -20.69 5.96 11.90
N PHE A 134 -20.71 4.71 11.41
CA PHE A 134 -21.59 4.26 10.35
C PHE A 134 -22.23 2.92 10.70
N ASP A 135 -23.50 2.96 11.07
CA ASP A 135 -24.28 1.81 11.56
C ASP A 135 -24.53 0.74 10.51
N PHE A 136 -24.48 1.11 9.23
CA PHE A 136 -24.65 0.21 8.10
C PHE A 136 -23.40 -0.56 7.69
N VAL A 137 -22.23 -0.27 8.28
CA VAL A 137 -20.99 -0.98 7.97
C VAL A 137 -21.07 -2.40 8.52
N LYS A 138 -20.92 -3.37 7.61
CA LYS A 138 -20.92 -4.80 7.93
C LYS A 138 -19.50 -5.37 7.94
N GLU A 139 -18.72 -5.09 6.88
CA GLU A 139 -17.36 -5.62 6.73
C GLU A 139 -16.44 -4.52 6.22
N VAL A 140 -15.17 -4.60 6.62
CA VAL A 140 -14.10 -3.69 6.17
C VAL A 140 -12.94 -4.52 5.66
N PHE A 141 -12.51 -4.24 4.46
CA PHE A 141 -11.38 -4.92 3.82
C PHE A 141 -10.31 -3.89 3.45
N LEU A 142 -9.04 -4.15 3.79
CA LEU A 142 -7.91 -3.28 3.45
C LEU A 142 -6.83 -4.11 2.74
N GLN A 143 -6.25 -3.52 1.71
CA GLN A 143 -5.11 -4.08 0.99
C GLN A 143 -4.34 -2.95 0.32
N GLU A 144 -3.01 -2.96 0.48
CA GLU A 144 -2.12 -1.99 -0.14
C GLU A 144 -2.60 -0.54 0.01
N ASN A 145 -3.14 0.06 -1.04
CA ASN A 145 -3.56 1.46 -1.09
C ASN A 145 -5.09 1.64 -1.08
N PHE A 146 -5.86 0.60 -0.82
CA PHE A 146 -7.31 0.74 -0.80
C PHE A 146 -7.98 0.11 0.43
N LEU A 147 -9.19 0.60 0.69
CA LEU A 147 -10.10 0.08 1.70
C LEU A 147 -11.49 -0.08 1.06
N SER A 148 -12.10 -1.25 1.23
CA SER A 148 -13.47 -1.50 0.81
C SER A 148 -14.40 -1.61 2.02
N VAL A 149 -15.58 -0.99 1.93
CA VAL A 149 -16.63 -1.07 2.93
C VAL A 149 -17.83 -1.82 2.36
N THR A 150 -18.21 -2.89 3.02
CA THR A 150 -19.43 -3.64 2.73
C THR A 150 -20.56 -3.16 3.64
N ALA A 151 -21.70 -2.81 3.07
CA ALA A 151 -22.91 -2.47 3.82
C ALA A 151 -23.73 -3.73 4.11
N ASP A 152 -24.39 -3.77 5.27
CA ASP A 152 -25.29 -4.86 5.68
C ASP A 152 -26.63 -4.85 4.93
N HIS A 153 -27.03 -3.68 4.39
CA HIS A 153 -28.23 -3.46 3.62
C HIS A 153 -27.97 -2.46 2.48
N LYS A 154 -28.93 -2.32 1.59
CA LYS A 154 -28.82 -1.39 0.47
C LYS A 154 -28.77 0.06 0.98
N VAL A 155 -27.68 0.73 0.74
CA VAL A 155 -27.46 2.15 1.04
C VAL A 155 -27.35 2.97 -0.26
N ASP A 156 -27.62 4.27 -0.16
CA ASP A 156 -27.37 5.20 -1.25
C ASP A 156 -25.89 5.61 -1.25
N TRP A 157 -25.10 4.89 -2.04
CA TRP A 157 -23.66 5.15 -2.15
C TRP A 157 -23.32 6.53 -2.74
N GLN A 158 -24.24 7.20 -3.45
CA GLN A 158 -23.99 8.55 -3.95
C GLN A 158 -23.82 9.55 -2.79
N ILE A 159 -24.51 9.29 -1.69
CA ILE A 159 -24.44 10.12 -0.47
C ILE A 159 -23.39 9.53 0.48
N LYS A 160 -23.51 8.25 0.82
CA LYS A 160 -22.69 7.60 1.85
C LYS A 160 -21.21 7.48 1.48
N ALA A 161 -20.88 7.35 0.20
CA ALA A 161 -19.49 7.32 -0.24
C ALA A 161 -18.78 8.65 0.05
N LEU A 162 -19.45 9.79 -0.07
CA LEU A 162 -18.85 11.09 0.25
C LEU A 162 -18.59 11.23 1.76
N GLU A 163 -19.55 10.82 2.59
CA GLU A 163 -19.41 10.85 4.06
C GLU A 163 -18.23 9.97 4.53
N ILE A 164 -18.15 8.71 4.06
CA ILE A 164 -17.07 7.80 4.41
C ILE A 164 -15.73 8.30 3.85
N ARG A 165 -15.71 8.79 2.60
CA ARG A 165 -14.50 9.33 2.00
C ARG A 165 -13.91 10.48 2.81
N GLU A 166 -14.74 11.42 3.23
CA GLU A 166 -14.30 12.56 4.05
C GLU A 166 -13.81 12.09 5.42
N PHE A 167 -14.52 11.18 6.05
CA PHE A 167 -14.12 10.55 7.30
C PHE A 167 -12.75 9.86 7.17
N LEU A 168 -12.58 8.99 6.18
CA LEU A 168 -11.33 8.26 5.94
C LEU A 168 -10.17 9.20 5.60
N LEU A 169 -10.42 10.23 4.80
CA LEU A 169 -9.40 11.22 4.45
C LEU A 169 -8.88 11.94 5.70
N ASN A 170 -9.79 12.39 6.56
CA ASN A 170 -9.44 13.04 7.83
C ASN A 170 -8.70 12.06 8.77
N TYR A 171 -9.15 10.80 8.81
CA TYR A 171 -8.50 9.75 9.59
C TYR A 171 -7.04 9.53 9.15
N LEU A 172 -6.81 9.32 7.85
CA LEU A 172 -5.49 9.09 7.28
C LEU A 172 -4.56 10.30 7.44
N GLN A 173 -5.07 11.52 7.24
CA GLN A 173 -4.30 12.75 7.40
C GLN A 173 -3.93 13.02 8.86
N SER A 174 -4.74 12.58 9.81
CA SER A 174 -4.45 12.73 11.25
C SER A 174 -3.25 11.90 11.70
N GLY A 175 -2.84 10.90 10.91
CA GLY A 175 -1.75 9.98 11.23
C GLY A 175 -2.09 8.98 12.33
N LYS A 176 -3.38 8.75 12.58
CA LYS A 176 -3.84 7.68 13.47
C LYS A 176 -3.39 6.31 12.95
N THR A 177 -3.23 5.37 13.85
CA THR A 177 -2.91 3.98 13.52
C THR A 177 -4.06 3.34 12.72
N ILE A 178 -3.75 2.81 11.56
CA ILE A 178 -4.73 2.15 10.68
C ILE A 178 -4.94 0.70 11.11
N VAL A 179 -3.84 -0.04 11.22
CA VAL A 179 -3.77 -1.43 11.71
C VAL A 179 -2.70 -1.46 12.78
N LYS A 180 -2.94 -2.11 13.90
CA LYS A 180 -1.93 -2.24 14.97
C LYS A 180 -0.74 -3.07 14.48
N SER A 181 0.46 -2.75 14.97
CA SER A 181 1.70 -3.43 14.58
C SER A 181 1.76 -4.92 14.98
N ASP A 182 0.96 -5.31 15.97
CA ASP A 182 0.78 -6.67 16.46
C ASP A 182 -0.47 -7.35 15.88
N TYR A 183 -1.03 -6.80 14.81
CA TYR A 183 -2.20 -7.37 14.15
C TYR A 183 -1.89 -8.79 13.69
N THR A 184 -2.76 -9.68 14.09
CA THR A 184 -2.77 -11.06 13.62
C THR A 184 -4.16 -11.29 13.02
N ALA A 185 -4.21 -11.59 11.73
CA ALA A 185 -5.46 -11.89 11.05
C ALA A 185 -6.19 -13.03 11.79
N PRO A 186 -7.50 -12.91 12.04
CA PRO A 186 -8.30 -14.06 12.48
C PRO A 186 -8.14 -15.13 11.41
N LYS A 187 -7.52 -16.25 11.75
CA LYS A 187 -7.25 -17.30 10.77
C LYS A 187 -8.42 -18.25 10.71
N ASN A 188 -8.97 -18.42 9.53
CA ASN A 188 -9.78 -19.59 9.21
C ASN A 188 -8.86 -20.73 8.75
N GLU A 189 -9.39 -21.95 8.66
CA GLU A 189 -8.63 -23.15 8.25
C GLU A 189 -7.89 -22.97 6.90
N TRP A 190 -8.41 -22.15 6.00
CA TRP A 190 -7.87 -21.91 4.67
C TRP A 190 -6.69 -20.92 4.70
N GLU A 191 -6.77 -19.88 5.54
CA GLU A 191 -5.71 -18.89 5.69
C GLU A 191 -4.48 -19.48 6.38
N GLU A 192 -4.66 -20.33 7.40
CA GLU A 192 -3.57 -21.09 8.00
C GLU A 192 -2.88 -22.00 6.98
N HIS A 193 -3.68 -22.62 6.12
CA HIS A 193 -3.16 -23.47 5.04
C HIS A 193 -2.35 -22.66 4.03
N LEU A 194 -2.78 -21.47 3.65
CA LEU A 194 -2.13 -20.60 2.68
C LEU A 194 -0.77 -20.08 3.17
N GLU A 195 -0.63 -19.72 4.44
CA GLU A 195 0.65 -19.22 4.99
C GLU A 195 1.77 -20.26 4.95
N GLN A 196 1.45 -21.53 5.08
CA GLN A 196 2.42 -22.63 5.07
C GLN A 196 2.61 -23.24 3.69
N LYS A 197 1.84 -22.81 2.71
CA LYS A 197 1.78 -23.45 1.40
C LYS A 197 2.94 -23.05 0.51
N VAL A 198 3.67 -24.04 0.03
CA VAL A 198 4.67 -23.89 -1.02
C VAL A 198 4.09 -24.48 -2.31
N TYR A 199 3.77 -23.63 -3.25
CA TYR A 199 3.25 -24.09 -4.55
C TYR A 199 4.34 -24.79 -5.37
N SER A 200 4.00 -25.95 -5.95
CA SER A 200 4.89 -26.73 -6.80
C SER A 200 4.13 -27.23 -8.05
N GLY A 201 4.87 -27.58 -9.10
CA GLY A 201 4.29 -28.13 -10.32
C GLY A 201 3.19 -27.26 -10.90
N THR A 202 2.01 -27.87 -11.13
CA THR A 202 0.82 -27.23 -11.72
C THR A 202 0.29 -26.09 -10.89
N GLU A 203 0.31 -26.21 -9.57
CA GLU A 203 -0.16 -25.12 -8.68
C GLU A 203 0.66 -23.84 -8.86
N LYS A 204 1.97 -23.94 -9.08
CA LYS A 204 2.83 -22.79 -9.33
C LYS A 204 2.50 -22.09 -10.65
N GLU A 205 2.10 -22.84 -11.67
CA GLU A 205 1.65 -22.26 -12.94
C GLU A 205 0.32 -21.55 -12.77
N ILE A 206 -0.64 -22.15 -12.05
CA ILE A 206 -1.92 -21.53 -11.73
C ILE A 206 -1.69 -20.24 -10.92
N GLN A 207 -0.85 -20.28 -9.87
CA GLN A 207 -0.53 -19.10 -9.06
C GLN A 207 0.06 -17.97 -9.90
N ARG A 208 0.96 -18.29 -10.83
CA ARG A 208 1.54 -17.28 -11.73
C ARG A 208 0.47 -16.60 -12.61
N VAL A 209 -0.49 -17.35 -13.13
CA VAL A 209 -1.60 -16.78 -13.90
C VAL A 209 -2.51 -15.92 -13.02
N LEU A 210 -2.78 -16.38 -11.79
CA LEU A 210 -3.53 -15.60 -10.81
C LEU A 210 -2.84 -14.26 -10.54
N ASP A 211 -1.57 -14.27 -10.16
CA ASP A 211 -0.82 -13.05 -9.80
C ASP A 211 -0.73 -12.06 -10.95
N GLN A 212 -0.54 -12.57 -12.17
CA GLN A 212 -0.29 -11.71 -13.32
C GLN A 212 -1.56 -11.13 -13.96
N TYR A 213 -2.67 -11.87 -13.95
CA TYR A 213 -3.84 -11.50 -14.74
C TYR A 213 -5.14 -11.39 -13.93
N ILE A 214 -5.32 -12.21 -12.91
CA ILE A 214 -6.60 -12.32 -12.21
C ILE A 214 -6.60 -11.45 -10.95
N GLN A 215 -5.57 -11.55 -10.12
CA GLN A 215 -5.46 -10.80 -8.87
C GLN A 215 -5.53 -9.28 -9.07
N PRO A 216 -4.86 -8.68 -10.07
CA PRO A 216 -5.00 -7.25 -10.33
C PRO A 216 -6.45 -6.84 -10.69
N ALA A 217 -7.18 -7.67 -11.44
CA ALA A 217 -8.58 -7.40 -11.78
C ALA A 217 -9.48 -7.52 -10.54
N VAL A 218 -9.26 -8.53 -9.71
CA VAL A 218 -9.99 -8.75 -8.44
C VAL A 218 -9.72 -7.62 -7.44
N ALA A 219 -8.47 -7.16 -7.34
CA ALA A 219 -8.09 -6.01 -6.51
C ALA A 219 -8.72 -4.71 -7.03
N ASN A 220 -8.84 -4.57 -8.36
CA ASN A 220 -9.54 -3.44 -8.96
C ASN A 220 -11.03 -3.41 -8.57
N ASP A 221 -11.64 -4.58 -8.43
CA ASP A 221 -13.01 -4.75 -7.94
C ASP A 221 -13.14 -4.68 -6.40
N GLY A 222 -12.07 -4.39 -5.67
CA GLY A 222 -12.07 -4.17 -4.24
C GLY A 222 -12.00 -5.42 -3.36
N GLY A 223 -11.51 -6.52 -3.92
CA GLY A 223 -11.32 -7.78 -3.20
C GLY A 223 -9.95 -8.40 -3.41
N ASN A 224 -9.81 -9.63 -2.96
CA ASN A 224 -8.61 -10.46 -3.15
C ASN A 224 -9.00 -11.90 -3.50
N ILE A 225 -8.06 -12.61 -4.14
CA ILE A 225 -8.19 -14.02 -4.49
C ILE A 225 -6.87 -14.76 -4.21
N ALA A 226 -6.96 -15.97 -3.66
CA ALA A 226 -5.80 -16.83 -3.42
C ALA A 226 -6.10 -18.29 -3.81
N LEU A 227 -5.09 -19.00 -4.31
CA LEU A 227 -5.19 -20.43 -4.61
C LEU A 227 -5.06 -21.26 -3.35
N ILE A 228 -6.12 -21.95 -2.94
CA ILE A 228 -6.09 -22.88 -1.80
C ILE A 228 -5.45 -24.21 -2.20
N SER A 229 -5.94 -24.84 -3.29
CA SER A 229 -5.46 -26.14 -3.75
C SER A 229 -5.82 -26.38 -5.20
N PHE A 230 -5.14 -27.33 -5.81
CA PHE A 230 -5.49 -27.87 -7.11
C PHE A 230 -5.58 -29.39 -7.04
N ASP A 231 -6.72 -29.92 -7.48
CA ASP A 231 -6.93 -31.36 -7.62
C ASP A 231 -6.66 -31.78 -9.06
N GLU A 232 -5.57 -32.50 -9.29
CA GLU A 232 -5.16 -32.98 -10.60
C GLU A 232 -6.14 -34.00 -11.19
N SER A 233 -6.85 -34.77 -10.36
CA SER A 233 -7.76 -35.82 -10.81
C SER A 233 -9.06 -35.26 -11.40
N THR A 234 -9.56 -34.19 -10.80
CA THR A 234 -10.78 -33.48 -11.25
C THR A 234 -10.47 -32.21 -12.02
N LYS A 235 -9.18 -31.82 -12.07
CA LYS A 235 -8.71 -30.57 -12.66
C LYS A 235 -9.40 -29.34 -12.06
N THR A 236 -9.65 -29.37 -10.78
CA THR A 236 -10.39 -28.36 -10.05
C THR A 236 -9.43 -27.49 -9.24
N ALA A 237 -9.43 -26.18 -9.53
CA ALA A 237 -8.72 -25.20 -8.74
C ALA A 237 -9.65 -24.60 -7.67
N LYS A 238 -9.26 -24.71 -6.40
CA LYS A 238 -10.01 -24.19 -5.24
C LYS A 238 -9.45 -22.84 -4.85
N MET A 239 -10.28 -21.80 -4.82
CA MET A 239 -9.90 -20.41 -4.61
C MET A 239 -10.59 -19.84 -3.38
N LEU A 240 -9.84 -19.03 -2.59
CA LEU A 240 -10.37 -18.20 -1.52
C LEU A 240 -10.69 -16.82 -2.10
N LEU A 241 -11.91 -16.33 -1.88
CA LEU A 241 -12.34 -14.97 -2.24
C LEU A 241 -12.51 -14.13 -0.96
N GLN A 242 -12.00 -12.89 -0.99
CA GLN A 242 -12.05 -11.96 0.14
C GLN A 242 -12.51 -10.57 -0.31
N GLY A 243 -12.95 -9.75 0.66
CA GLY A 243 -13.40 -8.38 0.41
C GLY A 243 -14.64 -8.31 -0.46
N ALA A 244 -14.71 -7.39 -1.43
CA ALA A 244 -15.87 -7.17 -2.29
C ALA A 244 -16.30 -8.41 -3.10
N CYS A 245 -15.39 -9.36 -3.28
CA CYS A 245 -15.63 -10.61 -4.04
C CYS A 245 -16.32 -11.69 -3.21
N SER A 246 -16.31 -11.57 -1.88
CA SER A 246 -17.06 -12.43 -0.97
C SER A 246 -18.50 -11.93 -0.78
N GLY A 247 -19.41 -12.81 -0.47
CA GLY A 247 -20.75 -12.46 0.05
C GLY A 247 -21.85 -12.03 -0.93
N CYS A 248 -21.58 -11.85 -2.22
CA CYS A 248 -22.65 -11.59 -3.19
C CYS A 248 -22.83 -12.79 -4.15
N PRO A 249 -23.95 -13.54 -4.08
CA PRO A 249 -24.15 -14.75 -4.89
C PRO A 249 -24.05 -14.52 -6.41
N SER A 250 -24.53 -13.38 -6.89
CA SER A 250 -24.50 -13.05 -8.31
C SER A 250 -23.10 -12.64 -8.81
N SER A 251 -22.35 -11.88 -8.01
CA SER A 251 -20.97 -11.49 -8.34
C SER A 251 -20.02 -12.67 -8.21
N THR A 252 -20.18 -13.50 -7.18
CA THR A 252 -19.36 -14.71 -6.97
C THR A 252 -19.47 -15.70 -8.15
N ILE A 253 -20.68 -15.94 -8.67
CA ILE A 253 -20.88 -16.83 -9.84
C ILE A 253 -20.24 -16.21 -11.09
N THR A 254 -20.44 -14.93 -11.33
CA THR A 254 -19.87 -14.23 -12.50
C THR A 254 -18.35 -14.22 -12.44
N LEU A 255 -17.78 -13.88 -11.28
CA LEU A 255 -16.35 -13.86 -11.05
C LEU A 255 -15.75 -15.26 -11.20
N LYS A 256 -16.33 -16.28 -10.56
CA LYS A 256 -15.93 -17.68 -10.70
C LYS A 256 -15.87 -18.11 -12.16
N ASN A 257 -16.94 -17.85 -12.93
CA ASN A 257 -16.99 -18.21 -14.35
C ASN A 257 -15.94 -17.46 -15.18
N GLY A 258 -15.69 -16.20 -14.87
CA GLY A 258 -14.65 -15.40 -15.53
C GLY A 258 -13.24 -15.93 -15.22
N ILE A 259 -12.96 -16.28 -13.98
CA ILE A 259 -11.69 -16.89 -13.53
C ILE A 259 -11.51 -18.26 -14.22
N GLU A 260 -12.54 -19.09 -14.22
CA GLU A 260 -12.51 -20.41 -14.86
C GLU A 260 -12.24 -20.29 -16.37
N ALA A 261 -12.92 -19.37 -17.06
CA ALA A 261 -12.70 -19.13 -18.47
C ALA A 261 -11.26 -18.68 -18.77
N MET A 262 -10.70 -17.75 -17.97
CA MET A 262 -9.35 -17.25 -18.14
C MET A 262 -8.30 -18.34 -17.84
N LEU A 263 -8.48 -19.13 -16.79
CA LEU A 263 -7.57 -20.24 -16.48
C LEU A 263 -7.61 -21.31 -17.57
N LYS A 264 -8.76 -21.63 -18.15
CA LYS A 264 -8.89 -22.56 -19.29
C LYS A 264 -8.19 -22.05 -20.54
N GLU A 265 -8.24 -20.75 -20.80
CA GLU A 265 -7.57 -20.13 -21.95
C GLU A 265 -6.05 -20.11 -21.77
N MET A 266 -5.57 -19.76 -20.58
CA MET A 266 -4.14 -19.61 -20.29
C MET A 266 -3.44 -20.92 -19.97
N LEU A 267 -4.15 -21.90 -19.42
CA LEU A 267 -3.66 -23.22 -19.05
C LEU A 267 -4.55 -24.31 -19.67
N PRO A 268 -4.50 -24.48 -21.00
CA PRO A 268 -5.36 -25.44 -21.70
C PRO A 268 -5.15 -26.88 -21.21
N ASN A 269 -6.23 -27.57 -20.93
CA ASN A 269 -6.27 -28.96 -20.42
C ASN A 269 -5.70 -29.13 -19.00
N VAL A 270 -5.28 -28.05 -18.30
CA VAL A 270 -4.81 -28.09 -16.94
C VAL A 270 -5.96 -27.86 -15.97
N VAL A 271 -6.66 -26.72 -16.08
CA VAL A 271 -7.80 -26.37 -15.22
C VAL A 271 -9.11 -26.53 -16.02
N GLU A 272 -10.02 -27.30 -15.46
CA GLU A 272 -11.38 -27.47 -16.04
C GLU A 272 -12.48 -26.85 -15.17
N HIS A 273 -12.23 -26.77 -13.86
CA HIS A 273 -13.21 -26.25 -12.92
C HIS A 273 -12.55 -25.32 -11.90
N VAL A 274 -13.31 -24.33 -11.45
CA VAL A 274 -12.97 -23.46 -10.33
C VAL A 274 -14.01 -23.60 -9.24
N GLU A 275 -13.58 -23.87 -8.02
CA GLU A 275 -14.40 -23.83 -6.81
C GLU A 275 -14.03 -22.57 -6.01
N ALA A 276 -15.01 -21.69 -5.78
CA ALA A 276 -14.82 -20.47 -5.00
C ALA A 276 -15.35 -20.66 -3.59
N ILE A 277 -14.51 -20.32 -2.60
CA ILE A 277 -14.87 -20.29 -1.18
C ILE A 277 -14.82 -18.85 -0.74
N ASN A 278 -15.82 -18.42 -0.01
CA ASN A 278 -15.79 -17.12 0.66
C ASN A 278 -14.94 -17.21 1.93
N GLY A 279 -14.00 -16.29 2.08
CA GLY A 279 -13.13 -16.18 3.23
C GLY A 279 -13.89 -15.79 4.50
#